data_1899489fea1468b0dcd24199b3022367
#
_entry.id   1899489fea1468b0dcd24199b3022367
#
_cell.length_a   1.000
_cell.length_b   1.000
_cell.length_c   1.000
_cell.angle_alpha   90.00
_cell.angle_beta   90.00
_cell.angle_gamma   90.00
#
_symmetry.space_group_name_H-M   'P 1'
#
loop_
_entity.id
_entity.type
_entity.pdbx_description
1 polymer ?
#
loop_
_entity_poly.entity_id
_entity_poly.type
_entity_poly.pdbx_seq_one_letter_code
_entity_poly.pdbx_strand_id
1 'polypeptide(L)'
;MIKGMNEGNLKWETLSRNPDVLNNSIARADGLYNNNCSLAPVLVFLNDHKAETLDRAVHAVQDFAKDNNKEGLEFLLAAGNAGIEAATNEVIKRSELTILVLVYICVATMCMITFRSWAATLCIVLPLVLTSVLGNALMAFMGIGVKVATLPVVALGVGIGVDYGIYIYSRLESFLRAGLSLQEAYYQTLKSTGKAVLFTGLCLAIGVCTWIFSAIKFQADMG
;
A
#
# COMPACT_ATOMS: atom_id res chain seq x y z
N MET A 1 -20.38 16.58 -22.34
CA MET A 1 -20.20 15.65 -23.47
C MET A 1 -20.45 16.34 -24.80
N ILE A 2 -21.67 16.81 -25.13
CA ILE A 2 -22.01 17.44 -26.43
C ILE A 2 -21.11 18.62 -26.77
N LYS A 3 -20.85 19.53 -25.82
CA LYS A 3 -19.92 20.66 -25.97
C LYS A 3 -18.50 20.21 -26.30
N GLY A 4 -17.99 19.18 -25.63
CA GLY A 4 -16.64 18.65 -25.88
C GLY A 4 -16.49 18.00 -27.25
N MET A 5 -17.52 17.29 -27.72
CA MET A 5 -17.55 16.67 -29.05
C MET A 5 -17.64 17.68 -30.20
N ASN A 6 -18.00 18.94 -29.92
CA ASN A 6 -18.11 20.03 -30.86
C ASN A 6 -17.06 21.12 -30.57
N GLU A 7 -15.82 20.74 -30.29
CA GLU A 7 -14.65 21.60 -30.12
C GLU A 7 -14.84 22.72 -29.06
N GLY A 8 -15.66 22.44 -28.04
CA GLY A 8 -15.88 23.39 -26.94
C GLY A 8 -16.82 24.58 -27.31
N ASN A 9 -17.49 24.53 -28.43
CA ASN A 9 -18.34 25.62 -28.86
C ASN A 9 -19.52 25.83 -27.90
N LEU A 10 -19.69 27.07 -27.41
CA LEU A 10 -20.69 27.47 -26.41
C LEU A 10 -22.14 27.21 -26.88
N LYS A 11 -22.36 27.17 -28.18
CA LYS A 11 -23.68 26.85 -28.78
C LYS A 11 -24.19 25.46 -28.34
N TRP A 12 -23.30 24.57 -27.96
CA TRP A 12 -23.62 23.22 -27.56
C TRP A 12 -23.55 23.02 -26.03
N GLU A 13 -23.57 24.10 -25.27
CA GLU A 13 -23.53 24.03 -23.80
C GLU A 13 -24.89 23.62 -23.21
N THR A 14 -25.98 23.94 -23.89
CA THR A 14 -27.34 23.57 -23.50
C THR A 14 -27.87 22.42 -24.35
N LEU A 15 -28.67 21.56 -23.74
CA LEU A 15 -29.36 20.49 -24.48
C LEU A 15 -30.35 21.10 -25.48
N SER A 16 -30.25 20.68 -26.73
CA SER A 16 -31.18 21.06 -27.75
C SER A 16 -32.56 20.46 -27.44
N ARG A 17 -33.62 21.24 -27.60
CA ARG A 17 -35.01 20.75 -27.54
C ARG A 17 -35.45 20.11 -28.85
N ASN A 18 -34.65 20.18 -29.91
CA ASN A 18 -34.95 19.54 -31.19
C ASN A 18 -34.54 18.03 -31.07
N PRO A 19 -35.51 17.12 -31.27
CA PRO A 19 -35.25 15.68 -31.16
C PRO A 19 -34.25 15.18 -32.19
N ASP A 20 -34.18 15.73 -33.38
CA ASP A 20 -33.24 15.30 -34.43
C ASP A 20 -31.78 15.64 -34.05
N VAL A 21 -31.57 16.83 -33.48
CA VAL A 21 -30.26 17.27 -33.00
C VAL A 21 -29.84 16.42 -31.81
N LEU A 22 -30.77 16.10 -30.93
CA LEU A 22 -30.51 15.27 -29.75
C LEU A 22 -30.14 13.83 -30.17
N ASN A 23 -30.92 13.22 -31.06
CA ASN A 23 -30.71 11.89 -31.61
C ASN A 23 -29.36 11.80 -32.34
N ASN A 24 -29.01 12.77 -33.16
CA ASN A 24 -27.70 12.79 -33.84
C ASN A 24 -26.53 12.98 -32.89
N SER A 25 -26.75 13.72 -31.81
CA SER A 25 -25.74 13.88 -30.74
C SER A 25 -25.54 12.59 -29.92
N ILE A 26 -26.63 11.85 -29.67
CA ILE A 26 -26.59 10.55 -28.96
C ILE A 26 -25.96 9.48 -29.87
N ALA A 27 -26.31 9.44 -31.15
CA ALA A 27 -25.72 8.49 -32.10
C ALA A 27 -24.19 8.60 -32.22
N ARG A 28 -23.62 9.79 -31.99
CA ARG A 28 -22.16 9.98 -31.93
C ARG A 28 -21.52 9.46 -30.67
N ALA A 29 -22.32 9.12 -29.66
CA ALA A 29 -21.88 8.50 -28.39
C ALA A 29 -22.07 6.98 -28.40
N ASP A 30 -22.23 6.40 -29.61
CA ASP A 30 -22.34 4.93 -29.76
C ASP A 30 -21.18 4.22 -29.08
N GLY A 31 -21.50 3.14 -28.33
CA GLY A 31 -20.54 2.44 -27.48
C GLY A 31 -20.37 3.01 -26.04
N LEU A 32 -20.97 4.19 -25.74
CA LEU A 32 -20.99 4.74 -24.38
C LEU A 32 -22.26 4.44 -23.60
N TYR A 33 -23.19 3.66 -24.16
CA TYR A 33 -24.42 3.22 -23.49
C TYR A 33 -24.83 1.85 -24.04
N ASN A 34 -25.62 1.14 -23.26
CA ASN A 34 -26.16 -0.17 -23.69
C ASN A 34 -27.35 -0.01 -24.63
N ASN A 35 -27.73 -1.09 -25.34
CA ASN A 35 -28.75 -1.06 -26.39
C ASN A 35 -30.14 -0.57 -25.96
N ASN A 36 -30.46 -0.69 -24.67
CA ASN A 36 -31.74 -0.23 -24.10
C ASN A 36 -31.64 1.11 -23.36
N CYS A 37 -30.47 1.78 -23.42
CA CYS A 37 -30.19 3.05 -22.77
C CYS A 37 -30.42 3.05 -21.24
N SER A 38 -30.36 1.89 -20.60
CA SER A 38 -30.52 1.78 -19.14
C SER A 38 -29.23 2.00 -18.38
N LEU A 39 -28.06 1.98 -19.06
CA LEU A 39 -26.74 2.17 -18.48
C LEU A 39 -25.91 3.12 -19.35
N ALA A 40 -25.36 4.16 -18.75
CA ALA A 40 -24.43 5.05 -19.42
C ALA A 40 -23.20 5.30 -18.52
N PRO A 41 -21.97 5.03 -18.96
CA PRO A 41 -20.78 5.35 -18.21
C PRO A 41 -20.47 6.85 -18.24
N VAL A 42 -20.06 7.38 -17.10
CA VAL A 42 -19.45 8.70 -16.97
C VAL A 42 -17.96 8.53 -16.79
N LEU A 43 -17.18 8.97 -17.77
CA LEU A 43 -15.71 8.88 -17.70
C LEU A 43 -15.16 10.13 -17.03
N VAL A 44 -14.48 9.92 -15.90
CA VAL A 44 -13.80 10.97 -15.14
C VAL A 44 -12.29 10.81 -15.33
N PHE A 45 -11.65 11.82 -15.90
CA PHE A 45 -10.21 11.84 -16.08
C PHE A 45 -9.57 12.53 -14.88
N LEU A 46 -8.63 11.84 -14.23
CA LEU A 46 -7.88 12.35 -13.09
C LEU A 46 -6.55 12.91 -13.54
N ASN A 47 -6.05 13.92 -12.84
CA ASN A 47 -4.74 14.53 -13.13
C ASN A 47 -3.56 13.62 -12.79
N ASP A 48 -3.74 12.75 -11.79
CA ASP A 48 -2.76 11.77 -11.36
C ASP A 48 -3.46 10.52 -10.78
N HIS A 49 -2.69 9.46 -10.54
CA HIS A 49 -3.13 8.21 -9.93
C HIS A 49 -2.67 8.07 -8.46
N LYS A 50 -2.50 9.18 -7.75
CA LYS A 50 -2.16 9.12 -6.33
C LYS A 50 -3.34 8.59 -5.51
N ALA A 51 -3.03 7.85 -4.44
CA ALA A 51 -4.04 7.28 -3.56
C ALA A 51 -5.02 8.33 -3.00
N GLU A 52 -4.52 9.52 -2.66
CA GLU A 52 -5.36 10.63 -2.19
C GLU A 52 -6.30 11.19 -3.25
N THR A 53 -5.85 11.25 -4.51
CA THR A 53 -6.67 11.74 -5.63
C THR A 53 -7.79 10.74 -5.94
N LEU A 54 -7.46 9.44 -5.93
CA LEU A 54 -8.44 8.37 -6.11
C LEU A 54 -9.47 8.36 -4.98
N ASP A 55 -9.02 8.44 -3.73
CA ASP A 55 -9.87 8.47 -2.54
C ASP A 55 -10.85 9.66 -2.57
N ARG A 56 -10.34 10.85 -2.90
CA ARG A 56 -11.15 12.06 -3.07
C ARG A 56 -12.19 11.91 -4.18
N ALA A 57 -11.82 11.33 -5.31
CA ALA A 57 -12.74 11.10 -6.42
C ALA A 57 -13.84 10.11 -6.05
N VAL A 58 -13.48 9.00 -5.38
CA VAL A 58 -14.44 7.99 -4.91
C VAL A 58 -15.43 8.59 -3.91
N HIS A 59 -14.94 9.32 -2.90
CA HIS A 59 -15.82 9.98 -1.92
C HIS A 59 -16.74 11.01 -2.57
N ALA A 60 -16.22 11.83 -3.49
CA ALA A 60 -17.05 12.81 -4.19
C ALA A 60 -18.18 12.16 -5.00
N VAL A 61 -17.91 11.02 -5.66
CA VAL A 61 -18.94 10.27 -6.39
C VAL A 61 -19.93 9.61 -5.43
N GLN A 62 -19.46 9.05 -4.32
CA GLN A 62 -20.33 8.43 -3.32
C GLN A 62 -21.28 9.45 -2.67
N ASP A 63 -20.76 10.62 -2.32
CA ASP A 63 -21.57 11.69 -1.73
C ASP A 63 -22.57 12.24 -2.74
N PHE A 64 -22.14 12.45 -4.00
CA PHE A 64 -23.04 12.83 -5.08
C PHE A 64 -24.14 11.80 -5.30
N ALA A 65 -23.81 10.51 -5.28
CA ALA A 65 -24.77 9.42 -5.44
C ALA A 65 -25.81 9.42 -4.31
N LYS A 66 -25.39 9.62 -3.05
CA LYS A 66 -26.31 9.69 -1.89
C LYS A 66 -27.37 10.79 -2.06
N ASP A 67 -26.96 11.95 -2.59
CA ASP A 67 -27.82 13.12 -2.70
C ASP A 67 -28.69 13.07 -3.95
N ASN A 68 -28.28 12.35 -5.00
CA ASN A 68 -28.92 12.39 -6.30
C ASN A 68 -29.55 11.08 -6.77
N ASN A 69 -29.37 9.97 -6.06
CA ASN A 69 -30.06 8.72 -6.36
C ASN A 69 -31.57 8.90 -6.14
N LYS A 70 -32.37 8.48 -7.13
CA LYS A 70 -33.83 8.56 -7.14
C LYS A 70 -34.41 7.29 -7.74
N GLU A 71 -35.69 7.08 -7.54
CA GLU A 71 -36.41 5.97 -8.18
C GLU A 71 -36.21 6.01 -9.72
N GLY A 72 -35.56 4.98 -10.28
CA GLY A 72 -35.23 4.90 -11.71
C GLY A 72 -33.92 5.55 -12.15
N LEU A 73 -33.14 6.19 -11.22
CA LEU A 73 -31.83 6.74 -11.52
C LEU A 73 -30.85 6.44 -10.38
N GLU A 74 -29.85 5.63 -10.65
CA GLU A 74 -28.84 5.24 -9.69
C GLU A 74 -27.44 5.55 -10.22
N PHE A 75 -26.63 6.22 -9.41
CA PHE A 75 -25.21 6.47 -9.68
C PHE A 75 -24.37 5.40 -9.00
N LEU A 76 -23.68 4.60 -9.79
CA LEU A 76 -22.84 3.51 -9.33
C LEU A 76 -21.37 3.84 -9.62
N LEU A 77 -20.51 3.51 -8.65
CA LEU A 77 -19.08 3.46 -8.90
C LEU A 77 -18.78 2.27 -9.83
N ALA A 78 -18.20 2.55 -10.99
CA ALA A 78 -17.83 1.51 -11.94
C ALA A 78 -16.39 1.06 -11.71
N ALA A 79 -16.14 -0.23 -11.93
CA ALA A 79 -14.80 -0.78 -11.96
C ALA A 79 -14.07 -0.36 -13.23
N GLY A 80 -12.84 0.09 -13.07
CA GLY A 80 -11.83 0.35 -14.07
C GLY A 80 -10.49 0.26 -13.37
N ASN A 81 -9.37 0.47 -14.04
CA ASN A 81 -8.05 0.38 -13.40
C ASN A 81 -7.97 1.28 -12.16
N ALA A 82 -8.42 2.52 -12.25
CA ALA A 82 -8.45 3.44 -11.12
C ALA A 82 -9.45 3.02 -10.02
N GLY A 83 -10.60 2.46 -10.38
CA GLY A 83 -11.58 1.96 -9.42
C GLY A 83 -11.08 0.73 -8.65
N ILE A 84 -10.41 -0.20 -9.34
CA ILE A 84 -9.78 -1.37 -8.71
C ILE A 84 -8.67 -0.92 -7.76
N GLU A 85 -7.84 0.03 -8.19
CA GLU A 85 -6.76 0.59 -7.36
C GLU A 85 -7.31 1.30 -6.12
N ALA A 86 -8.37 2.10 -6.26
CA ALA A 86 -9.03 2.78 -5.15
C ALA A 86 -9.62 1.79 -4.14
N ALA A 87 -10.37 0.78 -4.60
CA ALA A 87 -10.95 -0.26 -3.75
C ALA A 87 -9.87 -1.06 -3.03
N THR A 88 -8.78 -1.39 -3.73
CA THR A 88 -7.65 -2.11 -3.13
C THR A 88 -6.96 -1.26 -2.07
N ASN A 89 -6.73 0.02 -2.32
CA ASN A 89 -6.13 0.94 -1.35
C ASN A 89 -7.00 1.11 -0.09
N GLU A 90 -8.33 1.12 -0.22
CA GLU A 90 -9.23 1.16 0.94
C GLU A 90 -9.12 -0.11 1.81
N VAL A 91 -9.12 -1.29 1.16
CA VAL A 91 -8.93 -2.57 1.87
C VAL A 91 -7.57 -2.62 2.57
N ILE A 92 -6.53 -2.11 1.91
CA ILE A 92 -5.18 -2.04 2.46
C ILE A 92 -5.15 -1.16 3.72
N LYS A 93 -5.65 0.06 3.65
CA LYS A 93 -5.71 0.97 4.81
C LYS A 93 -6.39 0.33 6.02
N ARG A 94 -7.46 -0.44 5.80
CA ARG A 94 -8.16 -1.18 6.88
C ARG A 94 -7.39 -2.36 7.42
N SER A 95 -6.66 -3.05 6.53
CA SER A 95 -6.02 -4.33 6.85
C SER A 95 -4.58 -4.16 7.35
N GLU A 96 -3.92 -3.04 7.05
CA GLU A 96 -2.51 -2.79 7.36
C GLU A 96 -2.18 -3.04 8.84
N LEU A 97 -2.91 -2.37 9.73
CA LEU A 97 -2.70 -2.52 11.17
C LEU A 97 -2.97 -3.95 11.64
N THR A 98 -4.03 -4.57 11.12
CA THR A 98 -4.41 -5.94 11.49
C THR A 98 -3.36 -6.94 11.05
N ILE A 99 -2.86 -6.82 9.83
CA ILE A 99 -1.80 -7.68 9.29
C ILE A 99 -0.51 -7.49 10.11
N LEU A 100 -0.13 -6.25 10.38
CA LEU A 100 1.08 -5.93 11.15
C LEU A 100 1.01 -6.52 12.56
N VAL A 101 -0.09 -6.34 13.27
CA VAL A 101 -0.31 -6.91 14.61
C VAL A 101 -0.26 -8.43 14.57
N LEU A 102 -0.90 -9.05 13.57
CA LEU A 102 -0.90 -10.51 13.41
C LEU A 102 0.52 -11.06 13.18
N VAL A 103 1.31 -10.38 12.34
CA VAL A 103 2.73 -10.74 12.10
C VAL A 103 3.53 -10.65 13.40
N TYR A 104 3.37 -9.57 14.19
CA TYR A 104 4.06 -9.43 15.46
C TYR A 104 3.64 -10.47 16.49
N ILE A 105 2.37 -10.82 16.56
CA ILE A 105 1.89 -11.90 17.45
C ILE A 105 2.52 -13.24 17.03
N CYS A 106 2.55 -13.53 15.74
CA CYS A 106 3.16 -14.75 15.22
C CYS A 106 4.66 -14.81 15.56
N VAL A 107 5.39 -13.73 15.28
CA VAL A 107 6.84 -13.61 15.60
C VAL A 107 7.09 -13.75 17.09
N ALA A 108 6.33 -13.04 17.94
CA ALA A 108 6.47 -13.12 19.39
C ALA A 108 6.18 -14.54 19.91
N THR A 109 5.17 -15.20 19.36
CA THR A 109 4.83 -16.59 19.72
C THR A 109 5.97 -17.55 19.35
N MET A 110 6.52 -17.41 18.13
CA MET A 110 7.64 -18.23 17.68
C MET A 110 8.90 -17.99 18.53
N CYS A 111 9.23 -16.74 18.84
CA CYS A 111 10.33 -16.40 19.74
C CYS A 111 10.11 -16.99 21.14
N MET A 112 8.87 -16.93 21.66
CA MET A 112 8.53 -17.48 22.98
C MET A 112 8.69 -19.01 23.01
N ILE A 113 8.26 -19.72 21.97
CA ILE A 113 8.42 -21.17 21.86
C ILE A 113 9.90 -21.55 21.80
N THR A 114 10.69 -20.79 21.02
CA THR A 114 12.12 -21.07 20.78
C THR A 114 12.97 -20.82 22.03
N PHE A 115 12.83 -19.65 22.65
CA PHE A 115 13.69 -19.21 23.73
C PHE A 115 13.11 -19.46 25.13
N ARG A 116 11.80 -19.74 25.22
CA ARG A 116 11.06 -19.93 26.49
C ARG A 116 11.33 -18.82 27.51
N SER A 117 11.56 -17.59 27.03
CA SER A 117 11.93 -16.44 27.85
C SER A 117 11.23 -15.17 27.34
N TRP A 118 10.47 -14.51 28.20
CA TRP A 118 9.83 -13.22 27.89
C TRP A 118 10.86 -12.13 27.61
N ALA A 119 11.98 -12.14 28.35
CA ALA A 119 13.05 -11.17 28.14
C ALA A 119 13.67 -11.30 26.73
N ALA A 120 13.92 -12.54 26.27
CA ALA A 120 14.40 -12.81 24.92
C ALA A 120 13.45 -12.27 23.85
N THR A 121 12.17 -12.61 23.99
CA THR A 121 11.13 -12.16 23.05
C THR A 121 11.05 -10.63 22.99
N LEU A 122 11.06 -9.95 24.14
CA LEU A 122 11.05 -8.49 24.18
C LEU A 122 12.31 -7.88 23.55
N CYS A 123 13.49 -8.42 23.82
CA CYS A 123 14.74 -7.94 23.23
C CYS A 123 14.75 -8.06 21.70
N ILE A 124 14.06 -9.04 21.14
CA ILE A 124 13.98 -9.24 19.68
C ILE A 124 12.86 -8.39 19.07
N VAL A 125 11.67 -8.38 19.68
CA VAL A 125 10.47 -7.73 19.10
C VAL A 125 10.52 -6.21 19.25
N LEU A 126 11.03 -5.66 20.34
CA LEU A 126 11.06 -4.22 20.58
C LEU A 126 11.83 -3.43 19.50
N PRO A 127 13.05 -3.83 19.10
CA PRO A 127 13.75 -3.16 17.99
C PRO A 127 13.01 -3.27 16.66
N LEU A 128 12.30 -4.39 16.41
CA LEU A 128 11.52 -4.58 15.19
C LEU A 128 10.33 -3.62 15.12
N VAL A 129 9.60 -3.45 16.24
CA VAL A 129 8.51 -2.46 16.32
C VAL A 129 9.07 -1.06 16.07
N LEU A 130 10.18 -0.70 16.69
CA LEU A 130 10.83 0.59 16.49
C LEU A 130 11.22 0.80 15.03
N THR A 131 11.80 -0.21 14.38
CA THR A 131 12.19 -0.16 12.96
C THR A 131 10.96 0.03 12.06
N SER A 132 9.84 -0.66 12.33
CA SER A 132 8.61 -0.49 11.57
C SER A 132 8.02 0.91 11.73
N VAL A 133 8.02 1.45 12.94
CA VAL A 133 7.56 2.83 13.19
C VAL A 133 8.44 3.85 12.46
N LEU A 134 9.76 3.67 12.53
CA LEU A 134 10.71 4.53 11.82
C LEU A 134 10.57 4.41 10.30
N GLY A 135 10.36 3.21 9.78
CA GLY A 135 10.12 2.97 8.35
C GLY A 135 8.86 3.69 7.87
N ASN A 136 7.75 3.54 8.59
CA ASN A 136 6.51 4.25 8.27
C ASN A 136 6.67 5.77 8.39
N ALA A 137 7.39 6.26 9.40
CA ALA A 137 7.68 7.68 9.54
C ALA A 137 8.54 8.22 8.38
N LEU A 138 9.52 7.45 7.92
CA LEU A 138 10.36 7.81 6.78
C LEU A 138 9.54 7.85 5.48
N MET A 139 8.68 6.85 5.23
CA MET A 139 7.78 6.84 4.08
C MET A 139 6.84 8.05 4.08
N ALA A 140 6.27 8.39 5.25
CA ALA A 140 5.43 9.57 5.40
C ALA A 140 6.22 10.87 5.12
N PHE A 141 7.45 10.98 5.61
CA PHE A 141 8.33 12.14 5.37
C PHE A 141 8.69 12.30 3.89
N MET A 142 8.90 11.18 3.18
CA MET A 142 9.16 11.18 1.74
C MET A 142 7.90 11.40 0.88
N GLY A 143 6.71 11.52 1.47
CA GLY A 143 5.46 11.66 0.75
C GLY A 143 5.03 10.40 0.00
N ILE A 144 5.58 9.25 0.37
CA ILE A 144 5.21 7.96 -0.18
C ILE A 144 4.02 7.44 0.65
N GLY A 145 2.82 7.47 0.05
CA GLY A 145 1.64 6.92 0.72
C GLY A 145 1.68 5.40 0.81
N VAL A 146 0.96 4.84 1.81
CA VAL A 146 0.76 3.39 1.90
C VAL A 146 -0.04 2.93 0.68
N LYS A 147 0.57 2.07 -0.11
CA LYS A 147 0.01 1.49 -1.36
C LYS A 147 0.14 -0.03 -1.31
N VAL A 148 -0.50 -0.70 -2.27
CA VAL A 148 -0.31 -2.16 -2.49
C VAL A 148 1.17 -2.53 -2.55
N ALA A 149 1.99 -1.71 -3.22
CA ALA A 149 3.41 -1.94 -3.39
C ALA A 149 4.22 -1.82 -2.08
N THR A 150 3.81 -0.95 -1.15
CA THR A 150 4.57 -0.70 0.08
C THR A 150 4.24 -1.64 1.23
N LEU A 151 3.07 -2.31 1.20
CA LEU A 151 2.67 -3.28 2.22
C LEU A 151 3.68 -4.43 2.42
N PRO A 152 4.18 -5.09 1.35
CA PRO A 152 5.14 -6.16 1.51
C PRO A 152 6.46 -5.70 2.14
N VAL A 153 6.83 -4.43 1.98
CA VAL A 153 8.10 -3.86 2.48
C VAL A 153 8.15 -3.95 4.01
N VAL A 154 7.07 -3.53 4.69
CA VAL A 154 7.01 -3.58 6.17
C VAL A 154 7.03 -5.03 6.66
N ALA A 155 6.24 -5.90 6.05
CA ALA A 155 6.19 -7.33 6.43
C ALA A 155 7.54 -8.02 6.17
N LEU A 156 8.20 -7.70 5.05
CA LEU A 156 9.52 -8.22 4.70
C LEU A 156 10.58 -7.70 5.69
N GLY A 157 10.52 -6.42 6.04
CA GLY A 157 11.40 -5.80 7.02
C GLY A 157 11.29 -6.47 8.40
N VAL A 158 10.08 -6.78 8.86
CA VAL A 158 9.85 -7.51 10.11
C VAL A 158 10.38 -8.93 10.00
N GLY A 159 10.09 -9.66 8.90
CA GLY A 159 10.53 -11.03 8.70
C GLY A 159 12.06 -11.17 8.69
N ILE A 160 12.75 -10.34 7.94
CA ILE A 160 14.22 -10.33 7.87
C ILE A 160 14.83 -9.82 9.18
N GLY A 161 14.23 -8.80 9.78
CA GLY A 161 14.71 -8.23 11.03
C GLY A 161 14.64 -9.23 12.19
N VAL A 162 13.61 -10.08 12.25
CA VAL A 162 13.50 -11.11 13.29
C VAL A 162 14.62 -12.14 13.19
N ASP A 163 15.00 -12.54 11.97
CA ASP A 163 16.09 -13.49 11.77
C ASP A 163 17.40 -12.96 12.35
N TYR A 164 17.72 -11.70 12.08
CA TYR A 164 18.91 -11.06 12.65
C TYR A 164 18.85 -10.96 14.17
N GLY A 165 17.68 -10.63 14.72
CA GLY A 165 17.45 -10.62 16.16
C GLY A 165 17.68 -12.01 16.79
N ILE A 166 17.15 -13.05 16.19
CA ILE A 166 17.32 -14.44 16.63
C ILE A 166 18.79 -14.86 16.58
N TYR A 167 19.51 -14.56 15.50
CA TYR A 167 20.93 -14.91 15.37
C TYR A 167 21.78 -14.23 16.44
N ILE A 168 21.59 -12.93 16.66
CA ILE A 168 22.34 -12.19 17.67
C ILE A 168 22.01 -12.71 19.07
N TYR A 169 20.71 -12.88 19.37
CA TYR A 169 20.28 -13.32 20.68
C TYR A 169 20.74 -14.77 21.00
N SER A 170 20.58 -15.69 20.06
CA SER A 170 21.05 -17.08 20.22
C SER A 170 22.53 -17.15 20.49
N ARG A 171 23.33 -16.32 19.83
CA ARG A 171 24.78 -16.30 20.05
C ARG A 171 25.13 -15.71 21.39
N LEU A 172 24.45 -14.61 21.78
CA LEU A 172 24.59 -14.01 23.09
C LEU A 172 24.28 -15.01 24.21
N GLU A 173 23.16 -15.72 24.10
CA GLU A 173 22.75 -16.75 25.05
C GLU A 173 23.78 -17.87 25.16
N SER A 174 24.34 -18.32 24.03
CA SER A 174 25.36 -19.33 23.98
C SER A 174 26.61 -18.92 24.80
N PHE A 175 27.06 -17.69 24.70
CA PHE A 175 28.18 -17.18 25.47
C PHE A 175 27.85 -16.98 26.94
N LEU A 176 26.65 -16.53 27.28
CA LEU A 176 26.19 -16.46 28.68
C LEU A 176 26.12 -17.85 29.35
N ARG A 177 25.61 -18.84 28.61
CA ARG A 177 25.60 -20.24 29.09
C ARG A 177 27.01 -20.84 29.26
N ALA A 178 27.99 -20.34 28.52
CA ALA A 178 29.40 -20.69 28.67
C ALA A 178 30.08 -20.01 29.89
N GLY A 179 29.33 -19.19 30.65
CA GLY A 179 29.78 -18.54 31.85
C GLY A 179 30.50 -17.18 31.67
N LEU A 180 30.44 -16.59 30.48
CA LEU A 180 30.99 -15.26 30.27
C LEU A 180 30.08 -14.18 30.93
N SER A 181 30.68 -13.07 31.35
CA SER A 181 29.95 -11.92 31.81
C SER A 181 29.10 -11.34 30.67
N LEU A 182 28.00 -10.64 30.98
CA LEU A 182 27.14 -10.05 29.98
C LEU A 182 27.90 -9.13 29.02
N GLN A 183 28.82 -8.32 29.53
CA GLN A 183 29.63 -7.41 28.74
C GLN A 183 30.55 -8.15 27.76
N GLU A 184 31.23 -9.18 28.21
CA GLU A 184 32.10 -9.99 27.38
C GLU A 184 31.30 -10.81 26.34
N ALA A 185 30.21 -11.45 26.78
CA ALA A 185 29.32 -12.18 25.89
C ALA A 185 28.77 -11.30 24.77
N TYR A 186 28.36 -10.06 25.09
CA TYR A 186 27.89 -9.08 24.10
C TYR A 186 29.01 -8.70 23.12
N TYR A 187 30.19 -8.40 23.61
CA TYR A 187 31.33 -8.05 22.76
C TYR A 187 31.73 -9.22 21.83
N GLN A 188 31.78 -10.44 22.32
CA GLN A 188 32.10 -11.61 21.52
C GLN A 188 30.98 -11.90 20.48
N THR A 189 29.72 -11.66 20.83
CA THR A 189 28.59 -11.78 19.91
C THR A 189 28.70 -10.79 18.76
N LEU A 190 28.98 -9.53 19.06
CA LEU A 190 29.17 -8.51 18.02
C LEU A 190 30.36 -8.82 17.11
N LYS A 191 31.47 -9.30 17.69
CA LYS A 191 32.68 -9.65 16.95
C LYS A 191 32.48 -10.85 16.02
N SER A 192 31.70 -11.84 16.43
CA SER A 192 31.46 -13.08 15.66
C SER A 192 30.27 -12.94 14.70
N THR A 193 29.08 -12.71 15.24
CA THR A 193 27.81 -12.71 14.49
C THR A 193 27.44 -11.32 13.99
N GLY A 194 27.75 -10.27 14.75
CA GLY A 194 27.38 -8.91 14.39
C GLY A 194 27.98 -8.45 13.06
N LYS A 195 29.22 -8.86 12.74
CA LYS A 195 29.82 -8.58 11.44
C LYS A 195 29.04 -9.22 10.28
N ALA A 196 28.67 -10.49 10.42
CA ALA A 196 27.92 -11.21 9.41
C ALA A 196 26.54 -10.56 9.18
N VAL A 197 25.84 -10.22 10.27
CA VAL A 197 24.55 -9.53 10.23
C VAL A 197 24.66 -8.17 9.53
N LEU A 198 25.71 -7.40 9.85
CA LEU A 198 25.97 -6.12 9.20
C LEU A 198 26.18 -6.27 7.68
N PHE A 199 27.02 -7.21 7.27
CA PHE A 199 27.29 -7.45 5.85
C PHE A 199 26.05 -7.95 5.10
N THR A 200 25.30 -8.88 5.66
CA THR A 200 24.08 -9.38 5.01
C THR A 200 23.01 -8.30 4.92
N GLY A 201 22.85 -7.48 5.98
CA GLY A 201 21.95 -6.34 5.96
C GLY A 201 22.33 -5.30 4.90
N LEU A 202 23.62 -4.99 4.77
CA LEU A 202 24.12 -4.06 3.75
C LEU A 202 23.92 -4.61 2.33
N CYS A 203 24.23 -5.88 2.10
CA CYS A 203 23.99 -6.54 0.81
C CYS A 203 22.51 -6.54 0.43
N LEU A 204 21.64 -6.81 1.40
CA LEU A 204 20.19 -6.77 1.18
C LEU A 204 19.72 -5.35 0.85
N ALA A 205 20.16 -4.36 1.61
CA ALA A 205 19.82 -2.95 1.36
C ALA A 205 20.24 -2.52 -0.05
N ILE A 206 21.48 -2.84 -0.46
CA ILE A 206 21.95 -2.55 -1.82
C ILE A 206 21.09 -3.31 -2.85
N GLY A 207 20.78 -4.58 -2.61
CA GLY A 207 19.94 -5.37 -3.49
C GLY A 207 18.55 -4.78 -3.69
N VAL A 208 17.89 -4.37 -2.60
CA VAL A 208 16.58 -3.71 -2.66
C VAL A 208 16.66 -2.35 -3.34
N CYS A 209 17.68 -1.55 -3.04
CA CYS A 209 17.89 -0.25 -3.71
C CYS A 209 18.03 -0.38 -5.23
N THR A 210 18.51 -1.50 -5.77
CA THR A 210 18.56 -1.70 -7.24
C THR A 210 17.17 -1.75 -7.87
N TRP A 211 16.13 -2.05 -7.11
CA TRP A 211 14.77 -2.08 -7.61
C TRP A 211 14.25 -0.69 -8.05
N ILE A 212 14.84 0.39 -7.56
CA ILE A 212 14.54 1.77 -8.01
C ILE A 212 14.73 1.90 -9.52
N PHE A 213 15.66 1.14 -10.10
CA PHE A 213 15.93 1.15 -11.54
C PHE A 213 15.03 0.18 -12.35
N SER A 214 14.06 -0.47 -11.69
CA SER A 214 13.17 -1.41 -12.37
C SER A 214 12.24 -0.68 -13.36
N ALA A 215 12.04 -1.29 -14.53
CA ALA A 215 11.04 -0.83 -15.49
C ALA A 215 9.58 -1.04 -14.98
N ILE A 216 9.40 -1.89 -13.99
CA ILE A 216 8.09 -2.17 -13.37
C ILE A 216 7.89 -1.20 -12.22
N LYS A 217 6.94 -0.27 -12.37
CA LYS A 217 6.64 0.75 -11.37
C LYS A 217 6.35 0.17 -9.98
N PHE A 218 5.63 -0.95 -9.92
CA PHE A 218 5.35 -1.65 -8.66
C PHE A 218 6.63 -2.04 -7.91
N GLN A 219 7.62 -2.55 -8.62
CA GLN A 219 8.91 -2.94 -8.03
C GLN A 219 9.77 -1.72 -7.68
N ALA A 220 9.75 -0.69 -8.52
CA ALA A 220 10.46 0.56 -8.24
C ALA A 220 9.90 1.29 -7.00
N ASP A 221 8.60 1.22 -6.77
CA ASP A 221 7.94 1.81 -5.59
C ASP A 221 8.24 1.01 -4.29
N MET A 222 8.74 -0.23 -4.39
CA MET A 222 9.18 -1.05 -3.25
C MET A 222 10.65 -0.83 -2.85
N GLY A 223 11.51 -0.42 -3.78
CA GLY A 223 12.94 -0.21 -3.57
C GLY A 223 13.27 1.18 -3.05
#